data_4e03f1328a9f28e4aabfe37b1ce26768
#
_entry.id   4e03f1328a9f28e4aabfe37b1ce26768
#
_cell.length_a   1.000
_cell.length_b   1.000
_cell.length_c   1.000
_cell.angle_alpha   90.00
_cell.angle_beta   90.00
_cell.angle_gamma   90.00
#
_symmetry.space_group_name_H-M   'P 1'
#
loop_
_entity.id
_entity.type
_entity.pdbx_description
1 polymer ?
#
loop_
_entity_poly.entity_id
_entity_poly.type
_entity_poly.pdbx_seq_one_letter_code
_entity_poly.pdbx_strand_id
1 'polypeptide(L)'
;MKNNAVIRLIYKAVMISGLAICGLEAASAQEYVNTPVSISKEKVKTADGKICYSHIVLEKQTLFSIAKAYNVTVDELYAINPTLKEMGLKKNSIILIPVKEDVKAEAPAVQKNPQPVQPQALPLAKNRKQKTHVAKWYEDLDAIAEKYGVSTAALMKANNLTEKKLANRQKLVIPDPEEYPETTEESTDTEGPENPIDAEGDMLTENSDSTVLDEEHPVSMTLILPLKAGEETMSRNNMDFYSGVLIAVRDLADKGISTTMNVYDSTDPSHPVTIDDLNSSNLIIGPVSSADLKRMTDSMPTSCDIISPLDQRAESIAYTKENFIQVPTPHRIQYEDLMAWIKEDMSEGDKVFIISEKGARQTEAIMQMKEAIDSSHLAYTPFSYNILEGRDITEPLIEMMAPEGVNRVFIVSESEAFVNDVVRNLNILIYMNLKVTLYAPSKIRSFETIEVENLHNTNLHVSLAYYIDYDSPQVQNFILKYRGLFMTEPTQFAFQGYDTAKYFISLCSKYGENWSEKLDASKQDMLQSTFKFHKAEEGGYINQGIRRLVYGGKWTITSPGN
;
A
#
# COMPACT_ATOMS: atom_id res chain seq x y z
N MET A 1 30.62 -35.87 -10.85
CA MET A 1 32.04 -35.48 -10.65
C MET A 1 32.60 -34.57 -11.75
N LYS A 2 32.37 -34.80 -13.05
CA LYS A 2 32.89 -33.91 -14.11
C LYS A 2 32.22 -32.52 -14.16
N ASN A 3 30.94 -32.40 -13.84
CA ASN A 3 30.21 -31.11 -13.89
C ASN A 3 30.64 -30.17 -12.75
N ASN A 4 30.93 -30.70 -11.57
CA ASN A 4 31.39 -29.85 -10.44
C ASN A 4 32.77 -29.23 -10.69
N ALA A 5 33.63 -29.91 -11.45
CA ALA A 5 34.94 -29.37 -11.82
C ALA A 5 34.84 -28.22 -12.83
N VAL A 6 33.85 -28.30 -13.75
CA VAL A 6 33.58 -27.23 -14.72
C VAL A 6 32.99 -26.00 -14.03
N ILE A 7 32.06 -26.18 -13.09
CA ILE A 7 31.48 -25.07 -12.29
C ILE A 7 32.58 -24.41 -11.43
N ARG A 8 33.46 -25.18 -10.80
CA ARG A 8 34.61 -24.64 -10.05
C ARG A 8 35.60 -23.86 -10.94
N LEU A 9 35.79 -24.31 -12.18
CA LEU A 9 36.66 -23.62 -13.13
C LEU A 9 36.07 -22.31 -13.61
N ILE A 10 34.76 -22.29 -13.85
CA ILE A 10 34.01 -21.08 -14.22
C ILE A 10 34.03 -20.07 -13.07
N TYR A 11 33.81 -20.52 -11.82
CA TYR A 11 33.91 -19.67 -10.63
C TYR A 11 35.26 -18.96 -10.49
N LYS A 12 36.36 -19.70 -10.68
CA LYS A 12 37.72 -19.13 -10.65
C LYS A 12 37.99 -18.17 -11.80
N ALA A 13 37.45 -18.48 -12.99
CA ALA A 13 37.59 -17.62 -14.16
C ALA A 13 36.77 -16.32 -14.05
N VAL A 14 35.56 -16.40 -13.50
CA VAL A 14 34.69 -15.21 -13.29
C VAL A 14 35.26 -14.31 -12.17
N MET A 15 35.80 -14.90 -11.08
CA MET A 15 36.45 -14.12 -10.01
C MET A 15 37.74 -13.45 -10.47
N ILE A 16 38.54 -14.10 -11.32
CA ILE A 16 39.77 -13.53 -11.87
C ILE A 16 39.47 -12.46 -12.93
N SER A 17 38.46 -12.66 -13.77
CA SER A 17 38.01 -11.64 -14.77
C SER A 17 37.32 -10.46 -14.12
N GLY A 18 36.53 -10.65 -13.04
CA GLY A 18 35.91 -9.57 -12.28
C GLY A 18 36.94 -8.63 -11.62
N LEU A 19 38.04 -9.17 -11.11
CA LEU A 19 39.16 -8.40 -10.55
C LEU A 19 40.00 -7.69 -11.63
N ALA A 20 40.06 -8.24 -12.85
CA ALA A 20 40.80 -7.62 -13.96
C ALA A 20 40.01 -6.51 -14.68
N ILE A 21 38.69 -6.53 -14.65
CA ILE A 21 37.83 -5.52 -15.26
C ILE A 21 37.65 -4.28 -14.36
N CYS A 22 37.77 -4.41 -13.04
CA CYS A 22 37.76 -3.26 -12.12
C CYS A 22 39.04 -2.39 -12.16
N GLY A 23 40.03 -2.74 -12.97
CA GLY A 23 41.31 -2.02 -13.04
C GLY A 23 41.50 -1.09 -14.25
N LEU A 24 40.57 -1.00 -15.20
CA LEU A 24 40.77 -0.23 -16.45
C LEU A 24 39.51 0.49 -16.98
N GLU A 25 38.57 0.86 -16.13
CA GLU A 25 37.64 1.92 -16.54
C GLU A 25 38.14 3.24 -15.95
N ALA A 26 38.82 3.99 -16.83
CA ALA A 26 39.02 5.42 -16.63
C ALA A 26 37.65 6.02 -16.34
N ALA A 27 37.53 6.75 -15.23
CA ALA A 27 36.36 7.47 -14.80
C ALA A 27 35.80 8.32 -15.97
N SER A 28 34.85 7.76 -16.71
CA SER A 28 33.89 8.59 -17.43
C SER A 28 33.02 9.19 -16.34
N ALA A 29 33.22 10.46 -16.06
CA ALA A 29 32.33 11.25 -15.24
C ALA A 29 30.93 11.06 -15.82
N GLN A 30 30.09 10.26 -15.16
CA GLN A 30 28.67 10.24 -15.44
C GLN A 30 28.20 11.67 -15.29
N GLU A 31 27.74 12.26 -16.39
CA GLU A 31 27.15 13.58 -16.41
C GLU A 31 25.99 13.57 -15.41
N TYR A 32 26.20 14.19 -14.25
CA TYR A 32 25.23 14.23 -13.16
C TYR A 32 24.11 15.16 -13.60
N VAL A 33 23.06 14.58 -14.21
CA VAL A 33 21.85 15.32 -14.60
C VAL A 33 21.06 15.61 -13.34
N ASN A 34 21.20 16.84 -12.84
CA ASN A 34 20.40 17.33 -11.71
C ASN A 34 18.93 17.40 -12.09
N THR A 35 18.06 16.86 -11.25
CA THR A 35 16.62 17.06 -11.39
C THR A 35 16.30 18.54 -11.19
N PRO A 36 15.67 19.22 -12.17
CA PRO A 36 15.36 20.63 -12.05
C PRO A 36 14.42 20.89 -10.86
N VAL A 37 14.71 21.95 -10.09
CA VAL A 37 13.91 22.37 -8.95
C VAL A 37 12.77 23.27 -9.43
N SER A 38 11.52 22.79 -9.35
CA SER A 38 10.34 23.63 -9.58
C SER A 38 10.00 24.40 -8.32
N ILE A 39 9.90 25.74 -8.43
CA ILE A 39 9.53 26.58 -7.29
C ILE A 39 8.06 26.35 -6.93
N SER A 40 7.81 25.93 -5.69
CA SER A 40 6.45 25.77 -5.15
C SER A 40 5.77 27.14 -5.03
N LYS A 41 4.49 27.19 -5.38
CA LYS A 41 3.64 28.38 -5.18
C LYS A 41 2.88 28.33 -3.86
N GLU A 42 2.94 27.22 -3.15
CA GLU A 42 2.24 27.01 -1.89
C GLU A 42 3.01 27.68 -0.75
N LYS A 43 2.34 28.64 -0.09
CA LYS A 43 2.87 29.33 1.08
C LYS A 43 2.20 28.79 2.32
N VAL A 44 2.99 28.40 3.31
CA VAL A 44 2.54 27.94 4.64
C VAL A 44 3.02 28.91 5.70
N LYS A 45 2.24 29.06 6.77
CA LYS A 45 2.62 29.87 7.91
C LYS A 45 3.15 28.95 9.01
N THR A 46 4.38 29.19 9.46
CA THR A 46 4.98 28.45 10.58
C THR A 46 4.32 28.83 11.91
N ALA A 47 4.52 28.03 12.95
CA ALA A 47 4.04 28.32 14.31
C ALA A 47 4.54 29.68 14.82
N ASP A 48 5.75 30.11 14.39
CA ASP A 48 6.34 31.43 14.72
C ASP A 48 5.80 32.57 13.86
N GLY A 49 4.77 32.31 13.04
CA GLY A 49 4.12 33.32 12.20
C GLY A 49 4.84 33.67 10.90
N LYS A 50 5.98 33.05 10.60
CA LYS A 50 6.74 33.29 9.36
C LYS A 50 6.07 32.63 8.17
N ILE A 51 6.08 33.30 7.00
CA ILE A 51 5.57 32.73 5.75
C ILE A 51 6.72 32.06 5.03
N CYS A 52 6.52 30.77 4.67
CA CYS A 52 7.49 29.95 3.97
C CYS A 52 6.84 29.27 2.76
N TYR A 53 7.64 28.93 1.74
CA TYR A 53 7.20 27.97 0.72
C TYR A 53 7.33 26.56 1.25
N SER A 54 6.39 25.69 0.89
CA SER A 54 6.46 24.25 1.11
C SER A 54 7.05 23.60 -0.15
N HIS A 55 8.20 22.92 -0.04
CA HIS A 55 8.85 22.24 -1.16
C HIS A 55 9.00 20.75 -0.87
N ILE A 56 8.55 19.92 -1.83
CA ILE A 56 8.74 18.46 -1.78
C ILE A 56 10.04 18.13 -2.47
N VAL A 57 10.95 17.48 -1.75
CA VAL A 57 12.27 17.09 -2.26
C VAL A 57 12.14 15.93 -3.24
N LEU A 58 12.52 16.13 -4.50
CA LEU A 58 12.55 15.10 -5.51
C LEU A 58 13.90 14.36 -5.54
N GLU A 59 13.90 13.20 -6.18
CA GLU A 59 15.11 12.40 -6.36
C GLU A 59 16.21 13.21 -7.07
N LYS A 60 17.45 13.06 -6.62
CA LYS A 60 18.64 13.78 -7.13
C LYS A 60 18.64 15.30 -6.92
N GLN A 61 17.68 15.86 -6.17
CA GLN A 61 17.78 17.23 -5.70
C GLN A 61 18.72 17.32 -4.48
N THR A 62 19.47 18.42 -4.39
CA THR A 62 20.38 18.70 -3.27
C THR A 62 19.94 19.98 -2.55
N LEU A 63 20.34 20.14 -1.29
CA LEU A 63 20.09 21.39 -0.55
C LEU A 63 20.62 22.61 -1.32
N PHE A 64 21.75 22.44 -2.00
CA PHE A 64 22.33 23.52 -2.82
C PHE A 64 21.47 23.84 -4.05
N SER A 65 20.95 22.82 -4.77
CA SER A 65 20.09 23.05 -5.94
C SER A 65 18.77 23.72 -5.55
N ILE A 66 18.21 23.33 -4.40
CA ILE A 66 16.97 23.91 -3.87
C ILE A 66 17.22 25.35 -3.40
N ALA A 67 18.26 25.58 -2.60
CA ALA A 67 18.64 26.91 -2.13
C ALA A 67 18.83 27.88 -3.29
N LYS A 68 19.54 27.45 -4.34
CA LYS A 68 19.77 28.24 -5.57
C LYS A 68 18.46 28.56 -6.29
N ALA A 69 17.55 27.62 -6.42
CA ALA A 69 16.29 27.82 -7.13
C ALA A 69 15.38 28.85 -6.43
N TYR A 70 15.35 28.83 -5.09
CA TYR A 70 14.53 29.75 -4.29
C TYR A 70 15.26 31.02 -3.87
N ASN A 71 16.50 31.23 -4.35
CA ASN A 71 17.35 32.40 -4.02
C ASN A 71 17.56 32.60 -2.51
N VAL A 72 17.76 31.49 -1.79
CA VAL A 72 18.08 31.44 -0.36
C VAL A 72 19.41 30.75 -0.12
N THR A 73 20.00 30.92 1.05
CA THR A 73 21.22 30.21 1.44
C THR A 73 20.89 28.86 2.08
N VAL A 74 21.84 27.93 2.05
CA VAL A 74 21.70 26.64 2.74
C VAL A 74 21.57 26.84 4.26
N ASP A 75 22.22 27.86 4.82
CA ASP A 75 22.12 28.20 6.23
C ASP A 75 20.71 28.70 6.60
N GLU A 76 20.05 29.46 5.72
CA GLU A 76 18.65 29.87 5.89
C GLU A 76 17.70 28.66 5.86
N LEU A 77 17.99 27.66 5.02
CA LEU A 77 17.23 26.41 5.02
C LEU A 77 17.40 25.63 6.34
N TYR A 78 18.62 25.54 6.84
CA TYR A 78 18.89 24.89 8.13
C TYR A 78 18.25 25.65 9.32
N ALA A 79 18.17 26.98 9.26
CA ALA A 79 17.58 27.78 10.33
C ALA A 79 16.06 27.53 10.49
N ILE A 80 15.36 27.24 9.39
CA ILE A 80 13.91 26.96 9.39
C ILE A 80 13.60 25.48 9.54
N ASN A 81 14.54 24.60 9.14
CA ASN A 81 14.40 23.15 9.22
C ASN A 81 15.54 22.55 10.06
N PRO A 82 15.51 22.66 11.38
CA PRO A 82 16.60 22.19 12.25
C PRO A 82 16.95 20.72 12.06
N THR A 83 15.95 19.89 11.78
CA THR A 83 16.09 18.44 11.55
C THR A 83 16.94 18.08 10.33
N LEU A 84 17.10 18.99 9.36
CA LEU A 84 17.95 18.75 8.18
C LEU A 84 19.44 18.61 8.52
N LYS A 85 19.90 19.20 9.63
CA LYS A 85 21.30 19.06 10.08
C LYS A 85 21.60 17.66 10.61
N GLU A 86 20.62 17.05 11.26
CA GLU A 86 20.77 15.74 11.91
C GLU A 86 20.42 14.59 10.97
N MET A 87 19.36 14.74 10.17
CA MET A 87 18.81 13.67 9.35
C MET A 87 19.14 13.78 7.85
N GLY A 88 19.75 14.89 7.42
CA GLY A 88 20.03 15.15 6.01
C GLY A 88 18.77 15.39 5.16
N LEU A 89 18.96 15.61 3.86
CA LEU A 89 17.88 15.78 2.89
C LEU A 89 17.39 14.42 2.41
N LYS A 90 16.12 14.12 2.62
CA LYS A 90 15.51 12.85 2.20
C LYS A 90 14.55 13.06 1.03
N LYS A 91 14.55 12.14 0.06
CA LYS A 91 13.57 12.10 -1.03
C LYS A 91 12.14 12.06 -0.44
N ASN A 92 11.22 12.78 -1.07
CA ASN A 92 9.82 12.93 -0.68
C ASN A 92 9.59 13.62 0.69
N SER A 93 10.63 14.13 1.34
CA SER A 93 10.44 14.99 2.51
C SER A 93 9.98 16.38 2.10
N ILE A 94 9.20 17.02 2.98
CA ILE A 94 8.78 18.40 2.81
C ILE A 94 9.76 19.28 3.60
N ILE A 95 10.32 20.29 2.95
CA ILE A 95 11.14 21.31 3.59
C ILE A 95 10.49 22.69 3.45
N LEU A 96 10.67 23.51 4.47
CA LEU A 96 10.18 24.88 4.49
C LEU A 96 11.29 25.82 3.98
N ILE A 97 10.92 26.75 3.10
CA ILE A 97 11.86 27.68 2.49
C ILE A 97 11.38 29.11 2.77
N PRO A 98 12.21 29.97 3.36
CA PRO A 98 11.80 31.32 3.72
C PRO A 98 11.43 32.15 2.49
N VAL A 99 10.33 32.91 2.58
CA VAL A 99 9.95 33.88 1.56
C VAL A 99 10.74 35.17 1.81
N LYS A 100 11.59 35.58 0.87
CA LYS A 100 12.22 36.92 0.87
C LYS A 100 11.23 37.90 0.30
N GLU A 101 10.94 38.99 1.00
CA GLU A 101 10.15 40.09 0.45
C GLU A 101 10.98 40.77 -0.66
N ASP A 102 10.36 40.97 -1.82
CA ASP A 102 11.02 41.41 -3.04
C ASP A 102 11.65 42.81 -2.92
N VAL A 103 12.97 42.88 -3.07
CA VAL A 103 13.62 44.04 -3.63
C VAL A 103 13.58 43.85 -5.15
N LYS A 104 12.95 44.80 -5.86
CA LYS A 104 12.88 44.83 -7.32
C LYS A 104 14.21 44.49 -7.96
N ALA A 105 14.26 43.45 -8.75
CA ALA A 105 15.42 43.12 -9.59
C ALA A 105 15.08 43.42 -11.04
N GLU A 106 15.93 44.26 -11.62
CA GLU A 106 16.05 44.55 -13.05
C GLU A 106 16.42 43.28 -13.83
N ALA A 107 15.83 43.16 -15.02
CA ALA A 107 16.08 42.07 -15.95
C ALA A 107 17.44 42.17 -16.63
N PRO A 108 18.19 41.09 -16.83
CA PRO A 108 19.31 41.07 -17.76
C PRO A 108 18.83 40.71 -19.18
N ALA A 109 19.46 41.45 -20.12
CA ALA A 109 19.18 41.53 -21.52
C ALA A 109 19.20 40.21 -22.32
N VAL A 110 18.27 40.15 -23.24
CA VAL A 110 18.14 39.19 -24.32
C VAL A 110 19.19 39.40 -25.38
N GLN A 111 19.93 38.36 -25.77
CA GLN A 111 20.61 38.31 -27.07
C GLN A 111 19.71 37.67 -28.12
N LYS A 112 19.57 38.42 -29.24
CA LYS A 112 18.80 38.08 -30.43
C LYS A 112 19.59 37.14 -31.36
N ASN A 113 18.95 36.19 -32.03
CA ASN A 113 18.71 36.18 -33.49
C ASN A 113 18.41 34.77 -34.01
N PRO A 114 17.93 34.55 -35.23
CA PRO A 114 16.94 35.26 -36.02
C PRO A 114 15.75 34.38 -36.50
N GLN A 115 14.73 35.06 -36.97
CA GLN A 115 13.57 34.52 -37.72
C GLN A 115 13.94 33.98 -39.11
N PRO A 116 13.03 33.21 -39.78
CA PRO A 116 12.10 33.88 -40.68
C PRO A 116 10.66 33.33 -40.83
N VAL A 117 9.81 34.23 -41.14
CA VAL A 117 8.71 34.31 -42.12
C VAL A 117 7.32 33.83 -41.75
N GLN A 118 6.45 34.83 -41.70
CA GLN A 118 4.98 34.76 -41.77
C GLN A 118 4.47 34.38 -43.18
N PRO A 119 3.18 33.99 -43.31
CA PRO A 119 2.26 34.99 -43.85
C PRO A 119 0.85 35.11 -43.18
N GLN A 120 0.52 36.35 -43.06
CA GLN A 120 -0.75 37.05 -43.28
C GLN A 120 -2.03 36.73 -42.52
N ALA A 121 -2.49 37.80 -41.91
CA ALA A 121 -3.72 38.00 -41.17
C ALA A 121 -4.94 38.29 -42.08
N LEU A 122 -6.13 38.03 -41.54
CA LEU A 122 -7.38 38.77 -41.72
C LEU A 122 -8.32 38.55 -40.51
N PRO A 123 -9.38 39.38 -40.26
CA PRO A 123 -9.30 40.46 -39.30
C PRO A 123 -10.14 40.28 -38.00
N LEU A 124 -9.84 41.13 -37.04
CA LEU A 124 -10.48 41.41 -35.73
C LEU A 124 -11.97 41.09 -35.57
N ALA A 125 -12.29 40.31 -34.53
CA ALA A 125 -13.51 40.43 -33.76
C ALA A 125 -13.17 40.44 -32.26
N LYS A 126 -13.64 41.49 -31.64
CA LYS A 126 -13.76 41.90 -30.25
C LYS A 126 -13.27 40.95 -29.11
N ASN A 127 -12.36 41.48 -28.35
CA ASN A 127 -11.79 41.06 -27.07
C ASN A 127 -12.86 40.76 -26.02
N ARG A 128 -13.33 39.50 -25.92
CA ARG A 128 -13.99 38.93 -24.74
C ARG A 128 -12.99 37.97 -24.09
N LYS A 129 -12.76 38.14 -22.79
CA LYS A 129 -11.90 37.22 -21.99
C LYS A 129 -12.53 35.83 -22.04
N GLN A 130 -12.01 34.96 -22.90
CA GLN A 130 -12.41 33.53 -22.91
C GLN A 130 -12.09 32.90 -21.56
N LYS A 131 -13.09 32.30 -20.92
CA LYS A 131 -12.90 31.48 -19.73
C LYS A 131 -12.14 30.21 -20.13
N THR A 132 -11.11 29.86 -19.36
CA THR A 132 -10.36 28.61 -19.58
C THR A 132 -10.33 27.81 -18.30
N HIS A 133 -10.39 26.48 -18.43
CA HIS A 133 -10.25 25.52 -17.35
C HIS A 133 -9.03 24.61 -17.60
N VAL A 134 -8.30 24.29 -16.56
CA VAL A 134 -7.20 23.30 -16.63
C VAL A 134 -7.74 22.02 -15.99
N ALA A 135 -7.96 21.02 -16.82
CA ALA A 135 -8.48 19.73 -16.38
C ALA A 135 -7.54 19.11 -15.33
N LYS A 136 -8.11 18.77 -14.20
CA LYS A 136 -7.39 18.03 -13.17
C LYS A 136 -7.48 16.55 -13.52
N TRP A 137 -6.55 15.76 -13.06
CA TRP A 137 -6.44 14.33 -13.38
C TRP A 137 -7.66 13.48 -12.95
N TYR A 138 -8.53 14.02 -12.10
CA TYR A 138 -9.76 13.39 -11.61
C TYR A 138 -11.03 14.03 -12.18
N GLU A 139 -10.93 15.07 -13.02
CA GLU A 139 -12.10 15.70 -13.69
C GLU A 139 -12.25 15.06 -15.07
N ASP A 140 -13.44 14.53 -15.35
CA ASP A 140 -13.84 14.12 -16.68
C ASP A 140 -14.52 15.27 -17.45
N LEU A 141 -14.73 15.06 -18.73
CA LEU A 141 -15.28 16.10 -19.59
C LEU A 141 -16.73 16.43 -19.25
N ASP A 142 -17.49 15.43 -18.78
CA ASP A 142 -18.91 15.60 -18.43
C ASP A 142 -19.04 16.43 -17.13
N ALA A 143 -18.21 16.15 -16.11
CA ALA A 143 -18.17 16.93 -14.88
C ALA A 143 -17.72 18.39 -15.10
N ILE A 144 -16.78 18.62 -16.04
CA ILE A 144 -16.35 19.98 -16.40
C ILE A 144 -17.47 20.71 -17.15
N ALA A 145 -18.17 20.04 -18.05
CA ALA A 145 -19.30 20.59 -18.78
C ALA A 145 -20.43 21.01 -17.84
N GLU A 146 -20.80 20.14 -16.90
CA GLU A 146 -21.81 20.41 -15.87
C GLU A 146 -21.42 21.60 -14.98
N LYS A 147 -20.16 21.64 -14.53
CA LYS A 147 -19.62 22.72 -13.68
C LYS A 147 -19.73 24.12 -14.32
N TYR A 148 -19.64 24.21 -15.64
CA TYR A 148 -19.72 25.47 -16.37
C TYR A 148 -21.05 25.70 -17.06
N GLY A 149 -22.02 24.78 -16.91
CA GLY A 149 -23.38 24.89 -17.51
C GLY A 149 -23.35 24.83 -19.02
N VAL A 150 -22.46 24.05 -19.62
CA VAL A 150 -22.35 23.86 -21.07
C VAL A 150 -22.54 22.38 -21.40
N SER A 151 -23.00 22.05 -22.61
CA SER A 151 -23.09 20.65 -23.01
C SER A 151 -21.71 20.06 -23.27
N THR A 152 -21.52 18.77 -22.98
CA THR A 152 -20.27 18.04 -23.25
C THR A 152 -19.88 18.15 -24.74
N ALA A 153 -20.88 18.09 -25.64
CA ALA A 153 -20.66 18.25 -27.07
C ALA A 153 -20.13 19.64 -27.45
N ALA A 154 -20.67 20.70 -26.83
CA ALA A 154 -20.19 22.07 -27.02
C ALA A 154 -18.77 22.24 -26.52
N LEU A 155 -18.44 21.64 -25.35
CA LEU A 155 -17.10 21.68 -24.78
C LEU A 155 -16.10 20.91 -25.64
N MET A 156 -16.47 19.74 -26.18
CA MET A 156 -15.65 18.97 -27.13
C MET A 156 -15.38 19.77 -28.40
N LYS A 157 -16.42 20.36 -28.98
CA LYS A 157 -16.32 21.14 -30.22
C LYS A 157 -15.44 22.38 -30.05
N ALA A 158 -15.60 23.11 -28.94
CA ALA A 158 -14.79 24.28 -28.61
C ALA A 158 -13.30 23.97 -28.44
N ASN A 159 -12.97 22.73 -28.12
CA ASN A 159 -11.59 22.27 -27.87
C ASN A 159 -11.06 21.28 -28.92
N ASN A 160 -11.77 21.07 -30.02
CA ASN A 160 -11.43 20.12 -31.09
C ASN A 160 -11.14 18.69 -30.56
N LEU A 161 -11.90 18.21 -29.58
CA LEU A 161 -11.77 16.89 -29.00
C LEU A 161 -12.60 15.89 -29.79
N THR A 162 -11.99 14.76 -30.16
CA THR A 162 -12.65 13.64 -30.83
C THR A 162 -13.09 12.56 -29.85
N GLU A 163 -12.54 12.56 -28.63
CA GLU A 163 -12.83 11.60 -27.57
C GLU A 163 -13.07 12.35 -26.26
N LYS A 164 -13.88 11.78 -25.34
CA LYS A 164 -14.13 12.34 -24.00
C LYS A 164 -12.94 12.26 -23.06
N LYS A 165 -11.89 11.52 -23.41
CA LYS A 165 -10.71 11.32 -22.57
C LYS A 165 -9.81 12.55 -22.59
N LEU A 166 -9.55 13.11 -21.42
CA LEU A 166 -8.69 14.28 -21.22
C LEU A 166 -7.27 13.88 -20.83
N ALA A 167 -6.28 14.60 -21.34
CA ALA A 167 -4.92 14.50 -20.85
C ALA A 167 -4.78 15.26 -19.50
N ASN A 168 -3.92 14.76 -18.62
CA ASN A 168 -3.68 15.39 -17.32
C ASN A 168 -3.17 16.83 -17.52
N ARG A 169 -3.81 17.80 -16.85
CA ARG A 169 -3.56 19.25 -16.98
C ARG A 169 -3.86 19.83 -18.36
N GLN A 170 -4.72 19.20 -19.14
CA GLN A 170 -5.18 19.74 -20.42
C GLN A 170 -5.94 21.04 -20.19
N LYS A 171 -5.56 22.07 -20.93
CA LYS A 171 -6.23 23.37 -20.87
C LYS A 171 -7.40 23.38 -21.84
N LEU A 172 -8.62 23.56 -21.31
CA LEU A 172 -9.86 23.63 -22.07
C LEU A 172 -10.35 25.06 -22.13
N VAL A 173 -10.84 25.44 -23.31
CA VAL A 173 -11.61 26.68 -23.52
C VAL A 173 -13.06 26.38 -23.22
N ILE A 174 -13.67 27.17 -22.33
CA ILE A 174 -15.09 27.03 -21.97
C ILE A 174 -15.89 27.91 -22.90
N PRO A 175 -16.77 27.33 -23.76
CA PRO A 175 -17.62 28.10 -24.67
C PRO A 175 -18.65 28.89 -23.89
N ASP A 176 -19.11 30.02 -24.47
CA ASP A 176 -20.22 30.78 -23.91
C ASP A 176 -21.55 30.05 -24.25
N PRO A 177 -22.49 29.86 -23.31
CA PRO A 177 -23.74 29.17 -23.56
C PRO A 177 -24.56 29.77 -24.71
N GLU A 178 -24.37 31.05 -25.03
CA GLU A 178 -25.05 31.73 -26.14
C GLU A 178 -24.45 31.38 -27.54
N GLU A 179 -23.27 30.80 -27.61
CA GLU A 179 -22.53 30.54 -28.88
C GLU A 179 -22.89 29.18 -29.52
N TYR A 180 -23.52 28.27 -28.76
CA TYR A 180 -23.93 26.94 -29.22
C TYR A 180 -25.33 26.60 -28.71
N PRO A 181 -26.43 27.09 -29.36
CA PRO A 181 -27.79 26.75 -28.98
C PRO A 181 -28.04 25.25 -29.20
N GLU A 182 -28.69 24.63 -28.22
CA GLU A 182 -29.10 23.23 -28.28
C GLU A 182 -30.06 23.01 -29.46
N THR A 183 -29.66 22.21 -30.43
CA THR A 183 -30.58 21.62 -31.38
C THR A 183 -31.14 20.36 -30.76
N THR A 184 -32.39 20.44 -30.34
CA THR A 184 -33.21 19.30 -29.94
C THR A 184 -33.48 18.49 -31.22
N GLU A 185 -32.90 17.31 -31.34
CA GLU A 185 -33.36 16.31 -32.30
C GLU A 185 -33.98 15.15 -31.54
N GLU A 186 -35.25 14.97 -31.84
CA GLU A 186 -36.13 13.90 -31.39
C GLU A 186 -35.61 12.52 -31.79
N SER A 187 -35.84 11.59 -30.88
CA SER A 187 -35.67 10.15 -31.04
C SER A 187 -36.46 9.58 -32.23
N THR A 188 -35.80 8.75 -33.03
CA THR A 188 -36.50 7.67 -33.75
C THR A 188 -35.66 6.39 -33.62
N ASP A 189 -36.34 5.37 -33.11
CA ASP A 189 -35.91 3.99 -33.00
C ASP A 189 -35.47 3.42 -34.36
N THR A 190 -34.36 2.70 -34.36
CA THR A 190 -34.19 1.53 -35.26
C THR A 190 -33.24 0.51 -34.63
N GLU A 191 -33.75 -0.72 -34.58
CA GLU A 191 -33.09 -1.91 -34.00
C GLU A 191 -31.84 -2.38 -34.72
N GLY A 192 -30.86 -2.84 -33.93
CA GLY A 192 -29.94 -3.96 -34.05
C GLY A 192 -28.81 -3.95 -35.10
N PRO A 193 -27.76 -4.75 -34.94
CA PRO A 193 -27.63 -5.91 -34.07
C PRO A 193 -26.40 -5.93 -33.12
N GLU A 194 -26.49 -6.83 -32.19
CA GLU A 194 -25.54 -7.24 -31.15
C GLU A 194 -24.13 -7.58 -31.62
N ASN A 195 -23.11 -7.20 -30.85
CA ASN A 195 -22.14 -8.17 -30.33
C ASN A 195 -21.37 -7.61 -29.14
N PRO A 196 -21.04 -8.45 -28.16
CA PRO A 196 -20.65 -8.04 -26.82
C PRO A 196 -19.15 -7.90 -26.68
N ILE A 197 -18.70 -6.92 -25.89
CA ILE A 197 -17.36 -6.92 -25.32
C ILE A 197 -17.54 -6.93 -23.82
N ASP A 198 -17.12 -8.05 -23.24
CA ASP A 198 -17.12 -8.38 -21.84
C ASP A 198 -16.36 -7.35 -21.03
N ALA A 199 -17.04 -6.69 -20.10
CA ALA A 199 -16.46 -6.05 -18.96
C ALA A 199 -17.01 -6.80 -17.73
N GLU A 200 -16.34 -7.86 -17.33
CA GLU A 200 -16.55 -8.51 -16.04
C GLU A 200 -16.11 -7.56 -14.93
N GLY A 201 -17.05 -6.82 -14.41
CA GLY A 201 -17.02 -6.27 -13.08
C GLY A 201 -17.63 -7.32 -12.16
N ASP A 202 -16.83 -7.80 -11.23
CA ASP A 202 -17.17 -8.83 -10.27
C ASP A 202 -18.39 -8.42 -9.44
N MET A 203 -19.56 -8.83 -9.90
CA MET A 203 -20.79 -8.85 -9.14
C MET A 203 -20.79 -10.11 -8.30
N LEU A 204 -20.96 -9.95 -6.99
CA LEU A 204 -21.42 -10.99 -6.10
C LEU A 204 -22.42 -11.88 -6.86
N THR A 205 -22.10 -13.16 -7.02
CA THR A 205 -23.02 -14.15 -7.56
C THR A 205 -24.20 -14.27 -6.60
N GLU A 206 -25.24 -13.52 -6.88
CA GLU A 206 -26.56 -13.79 -6.34
C GLU A 206 -27.09 -15.03 -7.04
N ASN A 207 -27.07 -16.14 -6.33
CA ASN A 207 -27.97 -17.24 -6.64
C ASN A 207 -29.39 -16.72 -6.40
N SER A 208 -30.08 -16.45 -7.50
CA SER A 208 -31.50 -16.17 -7.51
C SER A 208 -32.29 -17.39 -7.07
N ASP A 209 -32.66 -17.42 -5.80
CA ASP A 209 -33.88 -18.12 -5.40
C ASP A 209 -34.62 -17.29 -4.34
N SER A 210 -35.88 -16.99 -4.70
CA SER A 210 -36.94 -16.38 -3.89
C SER A 210 -36.76 -14.96 -3.35
N THR A 211 -37.58 -14.08 -3.89
CA THR A 211 -38.10 -12.81 -3.37
C THR A 211 -38.49 -12.87 -1.89
N VAL A 212 -37.52 -12.64 -1.04
CA VAL A 212 -37.70 -12.04 0.28
C VAL A 212 -36.85 -10.77 0.24
N LEU A 213 -37.49 -9.61 0.38
CA LEU A 213 -36.81 -8.36 0.66
C LEU A 213 -36.06 -8.61 1.97
N ASP A 214 -34.73 -8.79 1.92
CA ASP A 214 -33.90 -8.87 3.10
C ASP A 214 -34.11 -7.57 3.88
N GLU A 215 -34.79 -7.66 5.03
CA GLU A 215 -34.92 -6.53 5.96
C GLU A 215 -33.51 -6.23 6.48
N GLU A 216 -32.92 -5.12 6.02
CA GLU A 216 -31.66 -4.65 6.56
C GLU A 216 -31.85 -4.26 8.03
N HIS A 217 -31.11 -4.91 8.92
CA HIS A 217 -31.17 -4.63 10.36
C HIS A 217 -30.32 -3.40 10.70
N PRO A 218 -30.83 -2.45 11.51
CA PRO A 218 -30.00 -1.36 12.01
C PRO A 218 -28.90 -1.90 12.92
N VAL A 219 -27.69 -1.37 12.79
CA VAL A 219 -26.51 -1.83 13.51
C VAL A 219 -26.11 -0.84 14.61
N SER A 220 -26.04 -1.31 15.85
CA SER A 220 -25.41 -0.60 16.97
C SER A 220 -24.02 -1.15 17.21
N MET A 221 -23.00 -0.30 17.18
CA MET A 221 -21.60 -0.71 17.41
C MET A 221 -20.92 0.14 18.47
N THR A 222 -20.06 -0.52 19.25
CA THR A 222 -19.13 0.16 20.18
C THR A 222 -17.71 0.06 19.62
N LEU A 223 -17.04 1.21 19.51
CA LEU A 223 -15.65 1.34 19.05
C LEU A 223 -14.78 1.80 20.24
N ILE A 224 -13.79 0.98 20.62
CA ILE A 224 -12.91 1.24 21.76
C ILE A 224 -11.47 1.39 21.26
N LEU A 225 -10.93 2.62 21.30
CA LEU A 225 -9.59 2.95 20.80
C LEU A 225 -8.81 3.78 21.82
N PRO A 226 -7.49 3.61 21.96
CA PRO A 226 -6.65 4.52 22.75
C PRO A 226 -6.33 5.78 21.94
N LEU A 227 -7.32 6.69 21.86
CA LEU A 227 -7.24 7.90 21.03
C LEU A 227 -6.31 8.95 21.61
N LYS A 228 -6.16 8.96 22.96
CA LYS A 228 -5.40 9.97 23.71
C LYS A 228 -5.93 11.39 23.48
N ALA A 229 -7.24 11.54 23.44
CA ALA A 229 -7.91 12.79 23.10
C ALA A 229 -7.65 13.92 24.13
N GLY A 230 -7.31 13.56 25.38
CA GLY A 230 -6.95 14.48 26.46
C GLY A 230 -5.45 14.81 26.55
N GLU A 231 -4.60 14.20 25.73
CA GLU A 231 -3.14 14.42 25.73
C GLU A 231 -2.73 15.49 24.70
N GLU A 232 -1.52 16.07 24.86
CA GLU A 232 -0.98 17.05 23.90
C GLU A 232 -0.86 16.48 22.49
N THR A 233 -0.64 15.16 22.38
CA THR A 233 -0.52 14.45 21.10
C THR A 233 -1.47 13.27 21.06
N MET A 234 -2.47 13.36 20.22
CA MET A 234 -3.36 12.23 19.91
C MET A 234 -2.61 11.10 19.20
N SER A 235 -3.07 9.86 19.38
CA SER A 235 -2.51 8.71 18.67
C SER A 235 -2.88 8.75 17.18
N ARG A 236 -1.94 9.16 16.33
CA ARG A 236 -2.15 9.26 14.90
C ARG A 236 -2.70 7.95 14.29
N ASN A 237 -2.10 6.82 14.61
CA ASN A 237 -2.51 5.53 14.06
C ASN A 237 -3.97 5.18 14.42
N ASN A 238 -4.37 5.44 15.68
CA ASN A 238 -5.74 5.17 16.12
C ASN A 238 -6.74 6.18 15.56
N MET A 239 -6.31 7.43 15.35
CA MET A 239 -7.12 8.43 14.65
C MET A 239 -7.32 8.07 13.17
N ASP A 240 -6.28 7.55 12.52
CA ASP A 240 -6.39 7.06 11.14
C ASP A 240 -7.34 5.86 11.06
N PHE A 241 -7.23 4.92 12.00
CA PHE A 241 -8.17 3.79 12.10
C PHE A 241 -9.62 4.28 12.27
N TYR A 242 -9.85 5.19 13.21
CA TYR A 242 -11.16 5.82 13.41
C TYR A 242 -11.68 6.51 12.15
N SER A 243 -10.83 7.25 11.45
CA SER A 243 -11.17 7.92 10.20
C SER A 243 -11.60 6.92 9.11
N GLY A 244 -10.93 5.77 9.04
CA GLY A 244 -11.33 4.67 8.15
C GLY A 244 -12.71 4.11 8.49
N VAL A 245 -12.98 3.89 9.78
CA VAL A 245 -14.31 3.46 10.27
C VAL A 245 -15.39 4.45 9.87
N LEU A 246 -15.15 5.77 10.02
CA LEU A 246 -16.11 6.80 9.62
C LEU A 246 -16.45 6.76 8.12
N ILE A 247 -15.46 6.55 7.26
CA ILE A 247 -15.71 6.40 5.82
C ILE A 247 -16.54 5.14 5.54
N ALA A 248 -16.24 4.02 6.22
CA ALA A 248 -17.01 2.79 6.06
C ALA A 248 -18.48 2.97 6.46
N VAL A 249 -18.73 3.58 7.62
CA VAL A 249 -20.10 3.89 8.09
C VAL A 249 -20.84 4.77 7.10
N ARG A 250 -20.18 5.80 6.55
CA ARG A 250 -20.75 6.66 5.52
C ARG A 250 -21.07 5.91 4.24
N ASP A 251 -20.12 5.12 3.73
CA ASP A 251 -20.32 4.34 2.50
C ASP A 251 -21.45 3.31 2.64
N LEU A 252 -21.66 2.80 3.84
CA LEU A 252 -22.77 1.89 4.16
C LEU A 252 -24.11 2.64 4.30
N ALA A 253 -24.08 3.83 4.90
CA ALA A 253 -25.27 4.70 4.97
C ALA A 253 -25.75 5.12 3.57
N ASP A 254 -24.83 5.39 2.63
CA ASP A 254 -25.16 5.67 1.23
C ASP A 254 -25.84 4.47 0.53
N LYS A 255 -25.72 3.25 1.10
CA LYS A 255 -26.40 2.02 0.66
C LYS A 255 -27.68 1.70 1.44
N GLY A 256 -28.07 2.55 2.39
CA GLY A 256 -29.27 2.38 3.21
C GLY A 256 -29.03 1.75 4.59
N ILE A 257 -27.81 1.28 4.91
CA ILE A 257 -27.51 0.64 6.19
C ILE A 257 -27.42 1.68 7.31
N SER A 258 -28.34 1.62 8.27
CA SER A 258 -28.36 2.50 9.44
C SER A 258 -27.40 1.99 10.52
N THR A 259 -26.43 2.82 10.91
CA THR A 259 -25.42 2.46 11.93
C THR A 259 -25.39 3.50 13.04
N THR A 260 -25.57 3.06 14.29
CA THR A 260 -25.31 3.86 15.50
C THR A 260 -23.95 3.46 16.06
N MET A 261 -23.03 4.42 16.20
CA MET A 261 -21.67 4.16 16.66
C MET A 261 -21.36 4.92 17.95
N ASN A 262 -21.05 4.19 19.00
CA ASN A 262 -20.55 4.72 20.28
C ASN A 262 -19.03 4.59 20.30
N VAL A 263 -18.32 5.70 20.56
CA VAL A 263 -16.84 5.75 20.53
C VAL A 263 -16.31 6.02 21.93
N TYR A 264 -15.42 5.16 22.42
CA TYR A 264 -14.78 5.28 23.72
C TYR A 264 -13.26 5.42 23.55
N ASP A 265 -12.69 6.43 24.21
CA ASP A 265 -11.24 6.54 24.36
C ASP A 265 -10.79 5.70 25.56
N SER A 266 -10.14 4.56 25.31
CA SER A 266 -9.68 3.67 26.38
C SER A 266 -8.60 4.28 27.28
N THR A 267 -8.08 5.46 26.94
CA THR A 267 -7.13 6.23 27.75
C THR A 267 -7.81 7.27 28.64
N ASP A 268 -9.10 7.55 28.45
CA ASP A 268 -9.87 8.49 29.30
C ASP A 268 -10.53 7.78 30.48
N PRO A 269 -10.02 7.95 31.71
CA PRO A 269 -10.60 7.34 32.90
C PRO A 269 -11.92 8.01 33.35
N SER A 270 -12.27 9.17 32.78
CA SER A 270 -13.48 9.92 33.15
C SER A 270 -14.74 9.34 32.55
N HIS A 271 -14.58 8.68 31.40
CA HIS A 271 -15.68 8.06 30.64
C HIS A 271 -15.35 6.61 30.30
N PRO A 272 -15.26 5.71 31.31
CA PRO A 272 -14.97 4.31 31.07
C PRO A 272 -16.15 3.63 30.35
N VAL A 273 -15.84 2.71 29.46
CA VAL A 273 -16.86 1.83 28.90
C VAL A 273 -17.46 0.94 29.99
N THR A 274 -18.78 0.75 29.98
CA THR A 274 -19.49 -0.09 30.95
C THR A 274 -19.99 -1.38 30.32
N ILE A 275 -20.36 -2.36 31.15
CA ILE A 275 -20.96 -3.61 30.68
C ILE A 275 -22.30 -3.35 29.94
N ASP A 276 -23.06 -2.36 30.41
CA ASP A 276 -24.33 -1.97 29.76
C ASP A 276 -24.08 -1.39 28.36
N ASP A 277 -23.01 -0.59 28.17
CA ASP A 277 -22.61 -0.08 26.86
C ASP A 277 -22.25 -1.22 25.90
N LEU A 278 -21.50 -2.23 26.38
CA LEU A 278 -21.14 -3.40 25.58
C LEU A 278 -22.37 -4.22 25.19
N ASN A 279 -23.27 -4.48 26.15
CA ASN A 279 -24.45 -5.30 25.91
C ASN A 279 -25.55 -4.57 25.08
N SER A 280 -25.45 -3.26 24.94
CA SER A 280 -26.36 -2.48 24.07
C SER A 280 -25.95 -2.46 22.59
N SER A 281 -24.81 -3.08 22.27
CA SER A 281 -24.25 -3.13 20.92
C SER A 281 -24.50 -4.48 20.25
N ASN A 282 -24.59 -4.49 18.92
CA ASN A 282 -24.59 -5.70 18.11
C ASN A 282 -23.17 -6.21 17.84
N LEU A 283 -22.18 -5.34 17.88
CA LEU A 283 -20.77 -5.68 17.73
C LEU A 283 -19.86 -4.67 18.46
N ILE A 284 -18.69 -5.13 18.90
CA ILE A 284 -17.68 -4.33 19.59
C ILE A 284 -16.39 -4.42 18.78
N ILE A 285 -15.82 -3.28 18.36
CA ILE A 285 -14.50 -3.22 17.71
C ILE A 285 -13.50 -2.65 18.70
N GLY A 286 -12.49 -3.43 19.05
CA GLY A 286 -11.49 -3.09 20.05
C GLY A 286 -11.77 -3.64 21.45
N PRO A 287 -10.90 -3.31 22.41
CA PRO A 287 -9.65 -2.55 22.34
C PRO A 287 -8.63 -3.08 21.33
N VAL A 288 -7.56 -2.29 21.07
CA VAL A 288 -6.60 -2.64 20.03
C VAL A 288 -5.41 -3.48 20.51
N SER A 289 -5.09 -3.47 21.81
CA SER A 289 -3.98 -4.28 22.33
C SER A 289 -4.46 -5.60 22.93
N SER A 290 -3.68 -6.66 22.76
CA SER A 290 -3.98 -7.97 23.35
C SER A 290 -4.11 -7.92 24.87
N ALA A 291 -3.35 -7.08 25.56
CA ALA A 291 -3.43 -6.92 27.00
C ALA A 291 -4.75 -6.26 27.45
N ASP A 292 -5.22 -5.23 26.73
CA ASP A 292 -6.50 -4.58 27.05
C ASP A 292 -7.69 -5.45 26.68
N LEU A 293 -7.60 -6.16 25.54
CA LEU A 293 -8.59 -7.17 25.13
C LEU A 293 -8.73 -8.26 26.20
N LYS A 294 -7.61 -8.82 26.66
CA LYS A 294 -7.63 -9.82 27.71
C LYS A 294 -8.24 -9.28 29.00
N ARG A 295 -7.85 -8.08 29.42
CA ARG A 295 -8.42 -7.43 30.62
C ARG A 295 -9.92 -7.25 30.48
N MET A 296 -10.39 -6.75 29.33
CA MET A 296 -11.81 -6.54 29.06
C MET A 296 -12.58 -7.87 29.07
N THR A 297 -12.13 -8.88 28.35
CA THR A 297 -12.80 -10.19 28.28
C THR A 297 -12.81 -10.95 29.60
N ASP A 298 -11.85 -10.70 30.51
CA ASP A 298 -11.79 -11.33 31.82
C ASP A 298 -12.63 -10.58 32.89
N SER A 299 -12.75 -9.23 32.79
CA SER A 299 -13.41 -8.41 33.81
C SER A 299 -14.80 -7.89 33.43
N MET A 300 -15.15 -7.91 32.14
CA MET A 300 -16.40 -7.37 31.61
C MET A 300 -17.11 -8.43 30.75
N PRO A 301 -17.79 -9.41 31.36
CA PRO A 301 -18.47 -10.45 30.61
C PRO A 301 -19.60 -9.84 29.77
N THR A 302 -19.59 -10.13 28.49
CA THR A 302 -20.63 -9.74 27.53
C THR A 302 -20.92 -10.90 26.59
N SER A 303 -22.13 -10.99 26.11
CA SER A 303 -22.52 -11.91 25.03
C SER A 303 -22.30 -11.34 23.64
N CYS A 304 -22.01 -10.03 23.55
CA CYS A 304 -21.75 -9.36 22.30
C CYS A 304 -20.39 -9.80 21.72
N ASP A 305 -20.32 -9.92 20.39
CA ASP A 305 -19.10 -10.31 19.69
C ASP A 305 -18.04 -9.20 19.77
N ILE A 306 -16.82 -9.59 20.18
CA ILE A 306 -15.68 -8.71 20.37
C ILE A 306 -14.69 -8.92 19.23
N ILE A 307 -14.49 -7.88 18.43
CA ILE A 307 -13.62 -7.89 17.27
C ILE A 307 -12.26 -7.27 17.66
N SER A 308 -11.20 -8.09 17.63
CA SER A 308 -9.81 -7.66 17.83
C SER A 308 -9.23 -7.15 16.50
N PRO A 309 -9.07 -5.81 16.31
CA PRO A 309 -8.82 -5.27 14.98
C PRO A 309 -7.36 -5.24 14.56
N LEU A 310 -6.38 -5.19 15.49
CA LEU A 310 -4.99 -4.83 15.15
C LEU A 310 -3.92 -5.77 15.70
N ASP A 311 -4.10 -6.39 16.88
CA ASP A 311 -3.03 -7.14 17.54
C ASP A 311 -3.10 -8.64 17.20
N GLN A 312 -2.13 -9.13 16.44
CA GLN A 312 -2.02 -10.57 16.09
C GLN A 312 -1.84 -11.48 17.31
N ARG A 313 -1.29 -10.95 18.42
CA ARG A 313 -1.06 -11.70 19.67
C ARG A 313 -2.35 -12.01 20.45
N ALA A 314 -3.47 -11.41 20.06
CA ALA A 314 -4.75 -11.68 20.67
C ALA A 314 -5.34 -13.07 20.26
N GLU A 315 -4.69 -13.80 19.37
CA GLU A 315 -5.09 -15.13 18.92
C GLU A 315 -5.39 -16.09 20.08
N SER A 316 -4.60 -16.02 21.16
CA SER A 316 -4.80 -16.89 22.34
C SER A 316 -6.15 -16.69 23.03
N ILE A 317 -6.78 -15.52 22.88
CA ILE A 317 -8.10 -15.24 23.44
C ILE A 317 -9.18 -15.95 22.62
N ALA A 318 -9.01 -15.99 21.29
CA ALA A 318 -9.95 -16.65 20.39
C ALA A 318 -10.09 -18.15 20.65
N TYR A 319 -9.09 -18.83 21.20
CA TYR A 319 -9.20 -20.24 21.56
C TYR A 319 -10.02 -20.51 22.85
N THR A 320 -10.33 -19.47 23.63
CA THR A 320 -10.97 -19.62 24.95
C THR A 320 -12.28 -18.85 25.10
N LYS A 321 -12.60 -17.97 24.18
CA LYS A 321 -13.78 -17.10 24.22
C LYS A 321 -14.56 -17.23 22.92
N GLU A 322 -15.76 -17.78 22.98
CA GLU A 322 -16.61 -18.08 21.82
C GLU A 322 -17.02 -16.82 21.04
N ASN A 323 -17.23 -15.70 21.74
CA ASN A 323 -17.63 -14.42 21.17
C ASN A 323 -16.42 -13.52 20.80
N PHE A 324 -15.24 -14.10 20.55
CA PHE A 324 -14.04 -13.34 20.20
C PHE A 324 -13.64 -13.59 18.75
N ILE A 325 -13.35 -12.51 18.02
CA ILE A 325 -13.01 -12.54 16.59
C ILE A 325 -11.66 -11.87 16.37
N GLN A 326 -10.68 -12.67 15.96
CA GLN A 326 -9.32 -12.23 15.64
C GLN A 326 -9.25 -11.81 14.16
N VAL A 327 -9.08 -10.50 13.88
CA VAL A 327 -9.06 -9.97 12.51
C VAL A 327 -7.70 -10.07 11.84
N PRO A 328 -6.57 -9.64 12.43
CA PRO A 328 -5.27 -9.81 11.80
C PRO A 328 -4.90 -11.29 11.71
N THR A 329 -4.55 -11.76 10.51
CA THR A 329 -4.08 -13.13 10.31
C THR A 329 -2.81 -13.40 11.10
N PRO A 330 -2.76 -14.41 11.98
CA PRO A 330 -1.58 -14.74 12.77
C PRO A 330 -0.35 -15.07 11.91
N HIS A 331 0.84 -14.79 12.43
CA HIS A 331 2.08 -15.11 11.74
C HIS A 331 2.24 -16.60 11.44
N ARG A 332 1.82 -17.45 12.36
CA ARG A 332 1.82 -18.90 12.18
C ARG A 332 1.14 -19.32 10.86
N ILE A 333 -0.04 -18.79 10.58
CA ILE A 333 -0.79 -19.08 9.34
C ILE A 333 -0.05 -18.58 8.10
N GLN A 334 0.66 -17.44 8.19
CA GLN A 334 1.48 -16.94 7.09
C GLN A 334 2.67 -17.88 6.80
N TYR A 335 3.27 -18.49 7.83
CA TYR A 335 4.37 -19.45 7.66
C TYR A 335 3.86 -20.79 7.10
N GLU A 336 2.73 -21.27 7.56
CA GLU A 336 2.05 -22.47 7.04
C GLU A 336 1.71 -22.31 5.55
N ASP A 337 1.18 -21.13 5.17
CA ASP A 337 0.89 -20.80 3.77
C ASP A 337 2.15 -20.78 2.89
N LEU A 338 3.28 -20.24 3.39
CA LEU A 338 4.56 -20.28 2.66
C LEU A 338 5.03 -21.71 2.43
N MET A 339 4.87 -22.60 3.40
CA MET A 339 5.22 -24.02 3.24
C MET A 339 4.30 -24.71 2.24
N ALA A 340 3.00 -24.42 2.27
CA ALA A 340 2.04 -24.92 1.30
C ALA A 340 2.37 -24.40 -0.12
N TRP A 341 2.70 -23.12 -0.23
CA TRP A 341 3.06 -22.51 -1.51
C TRP A 341 4.34 -23.10 -2.11
N ILE A 342 5.39 -23.34 -1.30
CA ILE A 342 6.58 -24.08 -1.75
C ILE A 342 6.17 -25.43 -2.34
N LYS A 343 5.25 -26.15 -1.70
CA LYS A 343 4.76 -27.44 -2.16
C LYS A 343 3.99 -27.35 -3.48
N GLU A 344 3.14 -26.34 -3.62
CA GLU A 344 2.35 -26.08 -4.82
C GLU A 344 3.25 -25.78 -6.03
N ASP A 345 4.36 -25.07 -5.80
CA ASP A 345 5.29 -24.65 -6.85
C ASP A 345 6.30 -25.74 -7.23
N MET A 346 6.42 -26.86 -6.48
CA MET A 346 7.42 -27.91 -6.70
C MET A 346 7.20 -28.61 -8.05
N SER A 347 8.32 -28.79 -8.75
CA SER A 347 8.40 -29.55 -10.01
C SER A 347 9.49 -30.61 -9.93
N GLU A 348 9.46 -31.57 -10.87
CA GLU A 348 10.50 -32.61 -10.93
C GLU A 348 11.89 -31.99 -11.13
N GLY A 349 12.84 -32.40 -10.31
CA GLY A 349 14.22 -31.88 -10.31
C GLY A 349 14.44 -30.66 -9.43
N ASP A 350 13.41 -30.08 -8.83
CA ASP A 350 13.54 -28.98 -7.88
C ASP A 350 14.10 -29.46 -6.53
N LYS A 351 14.72 -28.54 -5.79
CA LYS A 351 15.18 -28.77 -4.41
C LYS A 351 14.71 -27.67 -3.49
N VAL A 352 14.44 -28.05 -2.25
CA VAL A 352 14.09 -27.12 -1.18
C VAL A 352 15.23 -27.00 -0.18
N PHE A 353 15.56 -25.78 0.20
CA PHE A 353 16.57 -25.44 1.20
C PHE A 353 15.94 -24.64 2.33
N ILE A 354 16.21 -25.07 3.56
CA ILE A 354 15.90 -24.29 4.75
C ILE A 354 17.20 -23.71 5.27
N ILE A 355 17.38 -22.39 5.11
CA ILE A 355 18.58 -21.68 5.55
C ILE A 355 18.30 -21.03 6.90
N SER A 356 19.09 -21.39 7.92
CA SER A 356 18.93 -20.89 9.28
C SER A 356 20.19 -20.28 9.86
N GLU A 357 20.04 -19.29 10.73
CA GLU A 357 21.16 -18.66 11.44
C GLU A 357 21.62 -19.54 12.60
N LYS A 358 22.87 -19.99 12.54
CA LYS A 358 23.47 -20.81 13.58
C LYS A 358 23.70 -20.00 14.86
N GLY A 359 23.19 -20.50 15.98
CA GLY A 359 23.28 -19.81 17.27
C GLY A 359 22.26 -18.69 17.47
N ALA A 360 21.29 -18.50 16.57
CA ALA A 360 20.21 -17.54 16.75
C ALA A 360 19.40 -17.81 18.02
N ARG A 361 18.93 -16.72 18.64
CA ARG A 361 17.98 -16.80 19.77
C ARG A 361 16.68 -17.42 19.28
N GLN A 362 16.17 -18.40 20.02
CA GLN A 362 14.88 -19.01 19.75
C GLN A 362 13.77 -18.05 20.19
N THR A 363 13.29 -17.25 19.27
CA THR A 363 12.10 -16.39 19.47
C THR A 363 10.83 -17.17 19.14
N GLU A 364 9.70 -16.64 19.55
CA GLU A 364 8.38 -17.22 19.19
C GLU A 364 8.23 -17.36 17.66
N ALA A 365 8.60 -16.34 16.91
CA ALA A 365 8.54 -16.37 15.44
C ALA A 365 9.41 -17.49 14.84
N ILE A 366 10.65 -17.67 15.34
CA ILE A 366 11.52 -18.76 14.87
C ILE A 366 10.94 -20.14 15.24
N MET A 367 10.32 -20.28 16.42
CA MET A 367 9.66 -21.53 16.80
C MET A 367 8.45 -21.83 15.90
N GLN A 368 7.60 -20.83 15.63
CA GLN A 368 6.47 -20.98 14.71
C GLN A 368 6.88 -21.31 13.27
N MET A 369 7.99 -20.69 12.77
CA MET A 369 8.54 -21.06 11.45
C MET A 369 8.98 -22.53 11.40
N LYS A 370 9.66 -23.02 12.44
CA LYS A 370 10.10 -24.41 12.52
C LYS A 370 8.91 -25.37 12.61
N GLU A 371 7.91 -25.03 13.40
CA GLU A 371 6.67 -25.81 13.51
C GLU A 371 5.94 -25.90 12.15
N ALA A 372 5.85 -24.81 11.41
CA ALA A 372 5.29 -24.79 10.06
C ALA A 372 6.08 -25.69 9.08
N ILE A 373 7.43 -25.68 9.17
CA ILE A 373 8.29 -26.56 8.37
C ILE A 373 8.01 -28.02 8.73
N ASP A 374 8.04 -28.37 10.00
CA ASP A 374 7.87 -29.75 10.48
C ASP A 374 6.47 -30.28 10.13
N SER A 375 5.42 -29.46 10.32
CA SER A 375 4.02 -29.82 10.01
C SER A 375 3.77 -29.95 8.50
N SER A 376 4.56 -29.29 7.67
CA SER A 376 4.42 -29.36 6.22
C SER A 376 4.78 -30.71 5.63
N HIS A 377 5.59 -31.51 6.33
CA HIS A 377 6.20 -32.77 5.83
C HIS A 377 6.94 -32.58 4.48
N LEU A 378 7.48 -31.40 4.23
CA LEU A 378 8.24 -31.09 3.03
C LEU A 378 9.64 -31.72 3.12
N ALA A 379 10.08 -32.39 2.06
CA ALA A 379 11.47 -32.85 1.98
C ALA A 379 12.38 -31.67 1.68
N TYR A 380 13.36 -31.39 2.53
CA TYR A 380 14.26 -30.26 2.36
C TYR A 380 15.70 -30.60 2.74
N THR A 381 16.63 -29.78 2.27
CA THR A 381 18.05 -29.81 2.66
C THR A 381 18.29 -28.68 3.67
N PRO A 382 18.66 -28.98 4.92
CA PRO A 382 18.99 -27.95 5.90
C PRO A 382 20.37 -27.37 5.63
N PHE A 383 20.50 -26.04 5.75
CA PHE A 383 21.76 -25.34 5.71
C PHE A 383 21.81 -24.30 6.84
N SER A 384 22.86 -24.35 7.66
CA SER A 384 22.96 -23.46 8.81
C SER A 384 24.39 -22.90 8.93
N TYR A 385 24.49 -21.59 9.08
CA TYR A 385 25.79 -20.91 9.25
C TYR A 385 25.63 -19.65 10.12
N ASN A 386 26.78 -19.12 10.56
CA ASN A 386 26.87 -17.86 11.27
C ASN A 386 27.72 -16.89 10.43
N ILE A 387 27.24 -15.67 10.24
CA ILE A 387 27.90 -14.62 9.43
C ILE A 387 29.36 -14.39 9.91
N LEU A 388 29.62 -14.51 11.22
CA LEU A 388 30.94 -14.27 11.81
C LEU A 388 31.93 -15.43 11.60
N GLU A 389 31.44 -16.65 11.34
CA GLU A 389 32.26 -17.85 11.17
C GLU A 389 32.73 -18.05 9.73
N GLY A 390 32.16 -17.40 8.75
CA GLY A 390 32.57 -17.53 7.37
C GLY A 390 31.73 -16.81 6.38
N ARG A 391 32.38 -16.18 5.41
CA ARG A 391 31.73 -15.55 4.24
C ARG A 391 31.67 -16.47 3.03
N ASP A 392 32.31 -17.63 3.09
CA ASP A 392 32.43 -18.58 1.96
C ASP A 392 31.36 -19.67 2.02
N ILE A 393 30.06 -19.24 2.03
CA ILE A 393 28.93 -20.18 1.96
C ILE A 393 28.53 -20.54 0.53
N THR A 394 29.00 -19.79 -0.45
CA THR A 394 28.63 -19.94 -1.84
C THR A 394 29.03 -21.30 -2.41
N GLU A 395 30.30 -21.74 -2.16
CA GLU A 395 30.79 -23.01 -2.66
C GLU A 395 30.05 -24.24 -2.07
N PRO A 396 29.84 -24.34 -0.75
CA PRO A 396 28.97 -25.38 -0.18
C PRO A 396 27.53 -25.39 -0.70
N LEU A 397 26.92 -24.21 -0.93
CA LEU A 397 25.57 -24.13 -1.46
C LEU A 397 25.51 -24.65 -2.91
N ILE A 398 26.48 -24.28 -3.76
CA ILE A 398 26.56 -24.76 -5.15
C ILE A 398 26.61 -26.29 -5.21
N GLU A 399 27.40 -26.91 -4.35
CA GLU A 399 27.56 -28.39 -4.32
C GLU A 399 26.24 -29.12 -3.99
N MET A 400 25.36 -28.49 -3.24
CA MET A 400 24.08 -29.07 -2.81
C MET A 400 22.92 -28.74 -3.76
N MET A 401 23.00 -27.61 -4.49
CA MET A 401 21.90 -27.12 -5.32
C MET A 401 21.66 -27.98 -6.57
N ALA A 402 20.43 -27.93 -7.08
CA ALA A 402 20.07 -28.52 -8.36
C ALA A 402 20.60 -27.62 -9.49
N PRO A 403 21.40 -28.16 -10.43
CA PRO A 403 21.95 -27.35 -11.52
C PRO A 403 20.89 -26.96 -12.58
N GLU A 404 19.87 -27.77 -12.79
CA GLU A 404 18.84 -27.57 -13.84
C GLU A 404 17.46 -27.22 -13.26
N GLY A 405 17.15 -27.72 -12.03
CA GLY A 405 15.89 -27.46 -11.34
C GLY A 405 15.88 -26.10 -10.62
N VAL A 406 14.72 -25.71 -10.10
CA VAL A 406 14.58 -24.52 -9.27
C VAL A 406 14.98 -24.85 -7.82
N ASN A 407 15.83 -24.03 -7.25
CA ASN A 407 16.24 -24.11 -5.85
C ASN A 407 15.35 -23.19 -5.04
N ARG A 408 14.40 -23.76 -4.29
CA ARG A 408 13.44 -23.03 -3.45
C ARG A 408 14.04 -22.86 -2.08
N VAL A 409 14.21 -21.63 -1.65
CA VAL A 409 14.90 -21.31 -0.39
C VAL A 409 13.92 -20.65 0.56
N PHE A 410 13.82 -21.17 1.78
CA PHE A 410 13.13 -20.52 2.88
C PHE A 410 14.14 -20.13 3.98
N ILE A 411 14.05 -18.89 4.50
CA ILE A 411 14.97 -18.36 5.50
C ILE A 411 14.32 -18.35 6.88
N VAL A 412 14.96 -19.03 7.85
CA VAL A 412 14.54 -19.06 9.26
C VAL A 412 15.45 -18.13 10.06
N SER A 413 15.15 -16.85 10.04
CA SER A 413 15.81 -15.83 10.87
C SER A 413 14.97 -14.55 10.95
N GLU A 414 15.09 -13.84 12.06
CA GLU A 414 14.58 -12.49 12.24
C GLU A 414 15.68 -11.41 12.14
N SER A 415 16.92 -11.82 11.96
CA SER A 415 18.10 -10.94 11.86
C SER A 415 18.19 -10.34 10.46
N GLU A 416 18.02 -9.03 10.35
CA GLU A 416 18.18 -8.31 9.08
C GLU A 416 19.56 -8.55 8.46
N ALA A 417 20.62 -8.52 9.28
CA ALA A 417 21.97 -8.74 8.81
C ALA A 417 22.17 -10.14 8.21
N PHE A 418 21.61 -11.18 8.85
CA PHE A 418 21.68 -12.55 8.35
C PHE A 418 20.87 -12.71 7.06
N VAL A 419 19.63 -12.23 7.05
CA VAL A 419 18.76 -12.31 5.86
C VAL A 419 19.37 -11.57 4.68
N ASN A 420 19.97 -10.40 4.90
CA ASN A 420 20.69 -9.65 3.85
C ASN A 420 21.88 -10.44 3.31
N ASP A 421 22.66 -11.08 4.19
CA ASP A 421 23.80 -11.91 3.77
C ASP A 421 23.33 -13.10 2.92
N VAL A 422 22.28 -13.82 3.34
CA VAL A 422 21.66 -14.88 2.55
C VAL A 422 21.22 -14.38 1.19
N VAL A 423 20.44 -13.29 1.13
CA VAL A 423 19.92 -12.73 -0.13
C VAL A 423 21.05 -12.35 -1.08
N ARG A 424 22.14 -11.75 -0.58
CA ARG A 424 23.32 -11.42 -1.40
C ARG A 424 23.98 -12.67 -1.97
N ASN A 425 24.15 -13.72 -1.15
CA ASN A 425 24.73 -14.98 -1.62
C ASN A 425 23.82 -15.66 -2.67
N LEU A 426 22.50 -15.65 -2.47
CA LEU A 426 21.55 -16.17 -3.47
C LEU A 426 21.65 -15.41 -4.80
N ASN A 427 21.85 -14.10 -4.78
CA ASN A 427 22.07 -13.30 -6.00
C ASN A 427 23.37 -13.71 -6.72
N ILE A 428 24.44 -14.04 -5.99
CA ILE A 428 25.68 -14.58 -6.60
C ILE A 428 25.39 -15.90 -7.31
N LEU A 429 24.58 -16.79 -6.71
CA LEU A 429 24.22 -18.08 -7.30
C LEU A 429 23.38 -17.90 -8.57
N ILE A 430 22.47 -16.92 -8.58
CA ILE A 430 21.68 -16.56 -9.77
C ILE A 430 22.58 -16.03 -10.89
N TYR A 431 23.57 -15.21 -10.57
CA TYR A 431 24.59 -14.76 -11.51
C TYR A 431 25.39 -15.92 -12.14
N MET A 432 25.49 -17.03 -11.42
CA MET A 432 26.11 -18.28 -11.88
C MET A 432 25.13 -19.18 -12.65
N ASN A 433 23.98 -18.65 -13.07
CA ASN A 433 22.90 -19.32 -13.81
C ASN A 433 22.16 -20.43 -13.03
N LEU A 434 22.22 -20.43 -11.69
CA LEU A 434 21.35 -21.29 -10.90
C LEU A 434 19.96 -20.63 -10.78
N LYS A 435 18.91 -21.43 -10.92
CA LYS A 435 17.54 -20.95 -10.73
C LYS A 435 17.22 -20.97 -9.24
N VAL A 436 16.89 -19.83 -8.69
CA VAL A 436 16.55 -19.65 -7.27
C VAL A 436 15.21 -18.95 -7.13
N THR A 437 14.38 -19.44 -6.22
CA THR A 437 13.16 -18.75 -5.75
C THR A 437 13.24 -18.64 -4.23
N LEU A 438 13.14 -17.42 -3.72
CA LEU A 438 13.19 -17.13 -2.29
C LEU A 438 11.77 -17.05 -1.72
N TYR A 439 11.51 -17.79 -0.65
CA TYR A 439 10.32 -17.69 0.19
C TYR A 439 10.76 -17.13 1.54
N ALA A 440 10.11 -16.07 2.00
CA ALA A 440 10.50 -15.45 3.25
C ALA A 440 9.28 -14.89 4.01
N PRO A 441 9.38 -14.80 5.36
CA PRO A 441 8.38 -14.12 6.17
C PRO A 441 8.17 -12.67 5.74
N SER A 442 6.98 -12.15 5.95
CA SER A 442 6.58 -10.77 5.61
C SER A 442 7.53 -9.69 6.14
N LYS A 443 8.24 -9.97 7.24
CA LYS A 443 9.22 -9.09 7.88
C LYS A 443 10.36 -8.66 6.95
N ILE A 444 10.73 -9.49 5.95
CA ILE A 444 11.79 -9.15 4.96
C ILE A 444 11.52 -7.81 4.24
N ARG A 445 10.25 -7.44 4.08
CA ARG A 445 9.84 -6.19 3.42
C ARG A 445 10.12 -4.94 4.25
N SER A 446 10.34 -5.08 5.55
CA SER A 446 10.68 -3.99 6.47
C SER A 446 12.18 -3.80 6.68
N PHE A 447 13.01 -4.65 6.11
CA PHE A 447 14.45 -4.55 6.22
C PHE A 447 14.99 -3.45 5.31
N GLU A 448 15.71 -2.50 5.90
CA GLU A 448 16.20 -1.30 5.19
C GLU A 448 17.52 -1.56 4.44
N THR A 449 18.31 -2.55 4.88
CA THR A 449 19.62 -2.84 4.29
C THR A 449 19.58 -3.77 3.07
N ILE A 450 18.42 -4.35 2.78
CA ILE A 450 18.24 -5.23 1.62
C ILE A 450 17.76 -4.40 0.43
N GLU A 451 18.57 -4.35 -0.62
CA GLU A 451 18.19 -3.69 -1.85
C GLU A 451 17.01 -4.39 -2.52
N VAL A 452 16.00 -3.63 -2.92
CA VAL A 452 14.77 -4.15 -3.54
C VAL A 452 15.08 -4.94 -4.82
N GLU A 453 16.12 -4.54 -5.57
CA GLU A 453 16.59 -5.27 -6.74
C GLU A 453 16.96 -6.71 -6.42
N ASN A 454 17.63 -6.94 -5.30
CA ASN A 454 18.01 -8.27 -4.86
C ASN A 454 16.80 -9.15 -4.52
N LEU A 455 15.71 -8.56 -4.05
CA LEU A 455 14.44 -9.27 -3.81
C LEU A 455 13.77 -9.67 -5.13
N HIS A 456 13.78 -8.79 -6.14
CA HIS A 456 13.27 -9.11 -7.47
C HIS A 456 14.09 -10.19 -8.17
N ASN A 457 15.42 -10.11 -8.08
CA ASN A 457 16.32 -11.09 -8.69
C ASN A 457 16.11 -12.50 -8.10
N THR A 458 15.86 -12.58 -6.78
CA THR A 458 15.58 -13.85 -6.10
C THR A 458 14.15 -14.34 -6.29
N ASN A 459 13.34 -13.66 -7.10
CA ASN A 459 11.93 -14.00 -7.29
C ASN A 459 11.22 -14.21 -5.95
N LEU A 460 11.32 -13.21 -5.05
CA LEU A 460 10.82 -13.34 -3.67
C LEU A 460 9.31 -13.59 -3.62
N HIS A 461 8.91 -14.62 -2.90
CA HIS A 461 7.54 -14.98 -2.56
C HIS A 461 7.26 -14.66 -1.09
N VAL A 462 6.18 -13.94 -0.81
CA VAL A 462 5.81 -13.50 0.56
C VAL A 462 4.33 -13.72 0.81
N SER A 463 3.98 -14.35 1.93
CA SER A 463 2.62 -14.43 2.43
C SER A 463 2.35 -13.33 3.44
N LEU A 464 1.27 -12.58 3.28
CA LEU A 464 0.96 -11.36 4.02
C LEU A 464 -0.44 -11.44 4.64
N ALA A 465 -0.58 -10.89 5.84
CA ALA A 465 -1.89 -10.64 6.45
C ALA A 465 -2.65 -9.49 5.74
N TYR A 466 -1.91 -8.54 5.16
CA TYR A 466 -2.50 -7.40 4.45
C TYR A 466 -1.54 -6.84 3.40
N TYR A 467 -2.11 -6.34 2.33
CA TYR A 467 -1.40 -5.64 1.25
C TYR A 467 -2.33 -4.62 0.60
N ILE A 468 -1.83 -3.41 0.38
CA ILE A 468 -2.56 -2.36 -0.31
C ILE A 468 -2.07 -2.31 -1.75
N ASP A 469 -2.95 -2.65 -2.68
CA ASP A 469 -2.70 -2.47 -4.11
C ASP A 469 -3.11 -1.05 -4.51
N TYR A 470 -2.14 -0.16 -4.61
CA TYR A 470 -2.37 1.25 -4.96
C TYR A 470 -2.82 1.46 -6.41
N ASP A 471 -2.70 0.46 -7.27
CA ASP A 471 -3.19 0.51 -8.65
C ASP A 471 -4.67 0.10 -8.75
N SER A 472 -5.22 -0.50 -7.69
CA SER A 472 -6.63 -0.86 -7.60
C SER A 472 -7.54 0.37 -7.61
N PRO A 473 -8.56 0.43 -8.47
CA PRO A 473 -9.53 1.54 -8.51
C PRO A 473 -10.26 1.75 -7.18
N GLN A 474 -10.55 0.68 -6.44
CA GLN A 474 -11.21 0.73 -5.14
C GLN A 474 -10.32 1.42 -4.09
N VAL A 475 -9.02 1.10 -4.08
CA VAL A 475 -8.03 1.72 -3.21
C VAL A 475 -7.87 3.21 -3.56
N GLN A 476 -7.76 3.53 -4.84
CA GLN A 476 -7.65 4.92 -5.31
C GLN A 476 -8.88 5.75 -4.91
N ASN A 477 -10.08 5.20 -5.05
CA ASN A 477 -11.31 5.86 -4.63
C ASN A 477 -11.34 6.10 -3.10
N PHE A 478 -10.94 5.11 -2.31
CA PHE A 478 -10.81 5.28 -0.86
C PHE A 478 -9.83 6.41 -0.49
N ILE A 479 -8.66 6.46 -1.13
CA ILE A 479 -7.66 7.50 -0.90
C ILE A 479 -8.22 8.89 -1.24
N LEU A 480 -8.96 9.01 -2.35
CA LEU A 480 -9.61 10.27 -2.73
C LEU A 480 -10.64 10.73 -1.72
N LYS A 481 -11.51 9.81 -1.25
CA LYS A 481 -12.48 10.09 -0.19
C LYS A 481 -11.80 10.53 1.10
N TYR A 482 -10.74 9.82 1.50
CA TYR A 482 -9.97 10.11 2.71
C TYR A 482 -9.33 11.51 2.65
N ARG A 483 -8.65 11.82 1.54
CA ARG A 483 -8.06 13.15 1.30
C ARG A 483 -9.10 14.27 1.31
N GLY A 484 -10.27 14.03 0.70
CA GLY A 484 -11.36 15.00 0.64
C GLY A 484 -11.97 15.31 2.01
N LEU A 485 -12.00 14.34 2.94
CA LEU A 485 -12.60 14.49 4.26
C LEU A 485 -11.60 14.98 5.31
N PHE A 486 -10.37 14.45 5.31
CA PHE A 486 -9.42 14.66 6.39
C PHE A 486 -8.21 15.52 6.01
N MET A 487 -8.08 15.90 4.73
CA MET A 487 -7.00 16.78 4.21
C MET A 487 -5.59 16.23 4.45
N THR A 488 -5.45 14.90 4.55
CA THR A 488 -4.19 14.18 4.77
C THR A 488 -4.19 12.85 4.04
N GLU A 489 -3.04 12.15 4.04
CA GLU A 489 -2.91 10.82 3.43
C GLU A 489 -3.33 9.73 4.41
N PRO A 490 -4.10 8.71 3.95
CA PRO A 490 -4.42 7.56 4.78
C PRO A 490 -3.17 6.71 5.03
N THR A 491 -2.99 6.27 6.28
CA THR A 491 -2.02 5.22 6.59
C THR A 491 -2.68 3.84 6.48
N GLN A 492 -1.88 2.77 6.60
CA GLN A 492 -2.40 1.39 6.66
C GLN A 492 -3.52 1.22 7.70
N PHE A 493 -3.51 2.00 8.78
CA PHE A 493 -4.54 1.93 9.84
C PHE A 493 -5.89 2.48 9.37
N ALA A 494 -5.91 3.45 8.47
CA ALA A 494 -7.15 3.94 7.87
C ALA A 494 -7.82 2.84 7.00
N PHE A 495 -7.04 2.12 6.21
CA PHE A 495 -7.54 0.98 5.45
C PHE A 495 -8.03 -0.14 6.36
N GLN A 496 -7.30 -0.43 7.46
CA GLN A 496 -7.71 -1.45 8.43
C GLN A 496 -9.06 -1.10 9.08
N GLY A 497 -9.22 0.16 9.50
CA GLY A 497 -10.47 0.64 10.09
C GLY A 497 -11.64 0.53 9.11
N TYR A 498 -11.42 0.94 7.85
CA TYR A 498 -12.41 0.84 6.79
C TYR A 498 -12.80 -0.61 6.50
N ASP A 499 -11.82 -1.49 6.28
CA ASP A 499 -12.07 -2.90 5.95
C ASP A 499 -12.82 -3.60 7.08
N THR A 500 -12.35 -3.41 8.32
CA THR A 500 -12.97 -4.01 9.51
C THR A 500 -14.42 -3.54 9.68
N ALA A 501 -14.65 -2.24 9.71
CA ALA A 501 -15.99 -1.71 9.93
C ALA A 501 -16.94 -2.09 8.79
N LYS A 502 -16.51 -1.94 7.54
CA LYS A 502 -17.34 -2.25 6.37
C LYS A 502 -17.78 -3.72 6.36
N TYR A 503 -16.84 -4.64 6.62
CA TYR A 503 -17.13 -6.07 6.62
C TYR A 503 -18.13 -6.45 7.73
N PHE A 504 -17.82 -6.11 8.98
CA PHE A 504 -18.63 -6.56 10.12
C PHE A 504 -19.99 -5.86 10.19
N ILE A 505 -20.06 -4.56 9.89
CA ILE A 505 -21.35 -3.84 9.84
C ILE A 505 -22.23 -4.43 8.73
N SER A 506 -21.67 -4.74 7.55
CA SER A 506 -22.44 -5.34 6.46
C SER A 506 -22.99 -6.71 6.83
N LEU A 507 -22.21 -7.57 7.51
CA LEU A 507 -22.67 -8.86 7.98
C LEU A 507 -23.76 -8.72 9.05
N CYS A 508 -23.54 -7.84 10.02
CA CYS A 508 -24.50 -7.59 11.09
C CYS A 508 -25.83 -7.05 10.53
N SER A 509 -25.79 -6.10 9.59
CA SER A 509 -27.00 -5.58 8.93
C SER A 509 -27.74 -6.66 8.15
N LYS A 510 -27.01 -7.55 7.46
CA LYS A 510 -27.62 -8.59 6.62
C LYS A 510 -28.22 -9.75 7.43
N TYR A 511 -27.57 -10.16 8.52
CA TYR A 511 -27.93 -11.40 9.25
C TYR A 511 -28.50 -11.16 10.65
N GLY A 512 -28.55 -9.90 11.13
CA GLY A 512 -29.08 -9.56 12.45
C GLY A 512 -28.29 -10.18 13.60
N GLU A 513 -28.97 -10.73 14.63
CA GLU A 513 -28.33 -11.22 15.86
C GLU A 513 -27.37 -12.39 15.67
N ASN A 514 -27.54 -13.20 14.61
CA ASN A 514 -26.74 -14.41 14.35
C ASN A 514 -25.65 -14.20 13.29
N TRP A 515 -25.22 -12.97 13.08
CA TRP A 515 -24.28 -12.61 12.02
C TRP A 515 -22.92 -13.31 12.16
N SER A 516 -22.44 -13.52 13.38
CA SER A 516 -21.12 -14.13 13.61
C SER A 516 -21.05 -15.60 13.20
N GLU A 517 -22.17 -16.32 13.22
CA GLU A 517 -22.24 -17.72 12.73
C GLU A 517 -21.98 -17.82 11.20
N LYS A 518 -22.06 -16.71 10.48
CA LYS A 518 -21.85 -16.67 9.02
C LYS A 518 -20.40 -16.39 8.63
N LEU A 519 -19.52 -16.15 9.59
CA LEU A 519 -18.11 -15.80 9.35
C LEU A 519 -17.32 -16.92 8.62
N ASP A 520 -17.62 -18.19 8.93
CA ASP A 520 -16.89 -19.34 8.34
C ASP A 520 -17.33 -19.67 6.90
N ALA A 521 -18.37 -19.02 6.40
CA ALA A 521 -19.01 -19.40 5.14
C ALA A 521 -18.39 -18.74 3.89
N SER A 522 -17.58 -17.69 4.01
CA SER A 522 -17.11 -16.92 2.85
C SER A 522 -15.71 -16.32 2.99
N LYS A 523 -14.96 -16.35 1.90
CA LYS A 523 -13.77 -15.52 1.73
C LYS A 523 -14.18 -14.18 1.12
N GLN A 524 -13.65 -13.07 1.64
CA GLN A 524 -13.88 -11.74 1.08
C GLN A 524 -12.59 -10.92 1.03
N ASP A 525 -12.24 -10.45 -0.17
CA ASP A 525 -11.14 -9.52 -0.35
C ASP A 525 -11.64 -8.09 -0.12
N MET A 526 -10.92 -7.37 0.74
CA MET A 526 -11.16 -5.96 1.08
C MET A 526 -10.06 -5.09 0.48
N LEU A 527 -9.94 -3.81 0.86
CA LEU A 527 -8.93 -2.91 0.27
C LEU A 527 -7.50 -3.38 0.57
N GLN A 528 -7.22 -3.80 1.80
CA GLN A 528 -5.90 -4.31 2.17
C GLN A 528 -5.90 -5.71 2.76
N SER A 529 -7.02 -6.16 3.31
CA SER A 529 -7.15 -7.43 4.04
C SER A 529 -7.92 -8.46 3.22
N THR A 530 -7.67 -9.72 3.48
CA THR A 530 -8.54 -10.83 3.06
C THR A 530 -9.17 -11.42 4.30
N PHE A 531 -10.49 -11.49 4.34
CA PHE A 531 -11.22 -12.09 5.43
C PHE A 531 -11.69 -13.50 5.06
N LYS A 532 -11.19 -14.48 5.79
CA LYS A 532 -11.54 -15.89 5.72
C LYS A 532 -11.45 -16.42 7.14
N PHE A 533 -12.55 -16.35 7.86
CA PHE A 533 -12.57 -16.75 9.25
C PHE A 533 -12.73 -18.26 9.38
N HIS A 534 -12.16 -18.80 10.44
CA HIS A 534 -12.34 -20.19 10.84
C HIS A 534 -12.64 -20.22 12.34
N LYS A 535 -13.65 -21.01 12.73
CA LYS A 535 -14.03 -21.18 14.13
C LYS A 535 -13.06 -22.11 14.84
N ALA A 536 -12.51 -21.70 15.97
CA ALA A 536 -11.73 -22.56 16.84
C ALA A 536 -12.65 -23.62 17.51
N GLU A 537 -12.14 -24.82 17.80
CA GLU A 537 -12.96 -25.96 18.27
C GLU A 537 -13.79 -25.63 19.52
N GLU A 538 -13.22 -24.93 20.50
CA GLU A 538 -13.86 -24.51 21.75
C GLU A 538 -13.82 -22.99 21.95
N GLY A 539 -13.77 -22.21 20.88
CA GLY A 539 -13.53 -20.77 20.94
C GLY A 539 -14.31 -19.96 19.90
N GLY A 540 -13.77 -18.78 19.64
CA GLY A 540 -14.27 -17.81 18.67
C GLY A 540 -13.69 -18.01 17.27
N TYR A 541 -13.50 -16.91 16.55
CA TYR A 541 -13.09 -16.95 15.15
C TYR A 541 -11.69 -16.34 14.95
N ILE A 542 -10.91 -16.98 14.07
CA ILE A 542 -9.56 -16.55 13.69
C ILE A 542 -9.53 -16.34 12.18
N ASN A 543 -9.09 -15.17 11.74
CA ASN A 543 -8.89 -14.92 10.31
C ASN A 543 -7.71 -15.73 9.77
N GLN A 544 -7.92 -16.43 8.68
CA GLN A 544 -6.92 -17.20 7.93
C GLN A 544 -6.66 -16.60 6.54
N GLY A 545 -7.21 -15.41 6.26
CA GLY A 545 -7.04 -14.73 4.98
C GLY A 545 -5.59 -14.34 4.74
N ILE A 546 -5.07 -14.67 3.57
CA ILE A 546 -3.68 -14.43 3.15
C ILE A 546 -3.68 -13.69 1.82
N ARG A 547 -2.71 -12.82 1.63
CA ARG A 547 -2.34 -12.23 0.35
C ARG A 547 -0.93 -12.66 -0.01
N ARG A 548 -0.79 -13.36 -1.13
CA ARG A 548 0.50 -13.78 -1.67
C ARG A 548 1.04 -12.71 -2.60
N LEU A 549 2.33 -12.38 -2.47
CA LEU A 549 3.02 -11.48 -3.39
C LEU A 549 4.26 -12.13 -3.97
N VAL A 550 4.50 -11.87 -5.26
CA VAL A 550 5.70 -12.28 -6.00
C VAL A 550 6.42 -11.05 -6.52
N TYR A 551 7.68 -10.92 -6.17
CA TYR A 551 8.60 -9.92 -6.71
C TYR A 551 9.20 -10.46 -8.01
N GLY A 552 8.49 -10.27 -9.11
CA GLY A 552 8.89 -10.77 -10.42
C GLY A 552 9.98 -9.96 -11.11
N GLY A 553 10.44 -10.44 -12.25
CA GLY A 553 11.37 -9.69 -13.10
C GLY A 553 10.77 -8.37 -13.60
N LYS A 554 11.63 -7.48 -14.10
CA LYS A 554 11.24 -6.14 -14.59
C LYS A 554 10.54 -5.26 -13.55
N TRP A 555 10.87 -5.44 -12.27
CA TRP A 555 10.33 -4.65 -11.15
C TRP A 555 8.81 -4.78 -10.95
N THR A 556 8.24 -5.89 -11.38
CA THR A 556 6.82 -6.15 -11.15
C THR A 556 6.60 -6.78 -9.77
N ILE A 557 5.56 -6.33 -9.08
CA ILE A 557 5.03 -7.03 -7.91
C ILE A 557 3.63 -7.50 -8.31
N THR A 558 3.41 -8.80 -8.26
CA THR A 558 2.13 -9.40 -8.61
C THR A 558 1.52 -10.11 -7.41
N SER A 559 0.20 -10.10 -7.33
CA SER A 559 -0.55 -10.92 -6.39
C SER A 559 -1.15 -12.08 -7.17
N PRO A 560 -0.54 -13.27 -7.16
CA PRO A 560 -1.15 -14.43 -7.78
C PRO A 560 -2.50 -14.68 -7.10
N GLY A 561 -3.55 -14.84 -7.91
CA GLY A 561 -4.91 -15.04 -7.41
C GLY A 561 -4.96 -16.24 -6.46
N ASN A 562 -5.53 -16.02 -5.30
CA ASN A 562 -5.81 -17.07 -4.33
C ASN A 562 -7.03 -17.88 -4.74
#